data_652ce03c47ec0d4fb142a2879bb4b250
#
_entry.id   652ce03c47ec0d4fb142a2879bb4b250
#
_cell.length_a   1.000
_cell.length_b   1.000
_cell.length_c   1.000
_cell.angle_alpha   90.00
_cell.angle_beta   90.00
_cell.angle_gamma   90.00
#
_symmetry.space_group_name_H-M   'P 1'
#
loop_
_entity.id
_entity.type
_entity.pdbx_description
1 polymer ?
#
loop_
_entity_poly.entity_id
_entity_poly.type
_entity_poly.pdbx_seq_one_letter_code
_entity_poly.pdbx_strand_id
1 'polypeptide(L)'
;NEIFDANDPASLPALRGPFAIGHTRYPTVGGGTAADAQPLYTNSPYGIAMAHNGNVTNFPSLKRDLAQHDLRRLETECDVEAILNVFAAALGRNRRREWPEAAFRAMREVYRRVRGSYSGVALVGGRGMVAFRDPFGIKPAILGRRRKPKGRSYEWCVASESAALQVLGFEIVGDLDPGEVVVVDPHGHMSRQVVAGKGQAQHRPCIFEFIYFARPDSVIDDISVYKARLRLGEELADLVRARGLEPDVVVPVPDSARPAALECARELDVRYREGLLKNRYVGRTFIMPDQANRQKSVKAKLTTLPMELEGKKVLLATAAGDDLAMHAAAGVDDDHLAGLQVAHDLEAEGLEHGALADDAPVVLAARGPAAP
;
A
#
# COMPACT_ATOMS: atom_id res chain seq x y z
N ASN A 1 -15.11 12.89 -7.08
CA ASN A 1 -16.05 11.75 -7.18
C ASN A 1 -17.26 12.02 -8.07
N GLU A 2 -17.48 13.26 -8.52
CA GLU A 2 -18.59 13.61 -9.43
C GLU A 2 -18.26 13.41 -10.93
N ILE A 3 -17.00 13.13 -11.26
CA ILE A 3 -16.56 12.90 -12.66
C ILE A 3 -16.83 11.45 -13.10
N PHE A 4 -16.95 10.53 -12.14
CA PHE A 4 -17.23 9.12 -12.37
C PHE A 4 -18.34 8.65 -11.43
N ASP A 5 -19.55 8.60 -11.91
CA ASP A 5 -20.51 7.67 -11.36
C ASP A 5 -20.25 6.30 -12.01
N ALA A 6 -19.71 5.36 -11.23
CA ALA A 6 -19.49 4.00 -11.71
C ALA A 6 -20.80 3.30 -12.10
N ASN A 7 -21.95 3.88 -11.72
CA ASN A 7 -23.29 3.41 -12.04
C ASN A 7 -23.89 4.15 -13.24
N ASP A 8 -23.25 5.20 -13.77
CA ASP A 8 -23.66 5.88 -14.99
C ASP A 8 -22.73 5.55 -16.17
N PRO A 9 -23.07 4.54 -17.00
CA PRO A 9 -22.31 4.21 -18.21
C PRO A 9 -22.17 5.38 -19.20
N ALA A 10 -23.00 6.42 -19.09
CA ALA A 10 -22.94 7.59 -19.96
C ALA A 10 -21.81 8.55 -19.59
N SER A 11 -21.26 8.49 -18.36
CA SER A 11 -20.13 9.33 -17.95
C SER A 11 -18.80 8.91 -18.60
N LEU A 12 -18.60 7.62 -18.90
CA LEU A 12 -17.38 7.08 -19.51
C LEU A 12 -17.10 7.59 -20.93
N PRO A 13 -18.08 7.73 -21.85
CA PRO A 13 -17.83 8.27 -23.18
C PRO A 13 -17.33 9.72 -23.21
N ALA A 14 -17.57 10.49 -22.15
CA ALA A 14 -17.08 11.87 -22.04
C ALA A 14 -15.57 11.95 -21.81
N LEU A 15 -14.94 10.89 -21.31
CA LEU A 15 -13.51 10.82 -21.02
C LEU A 15 -12.72 10.19 -22.19
N ARG A 16 -12.81 10.79 -23.36
CA ARG A 16 -12.04 10.33 -24.52
C ARG A 16 -10.64 10.93 -24.50
N GLY A 17 -9.61 10.08 -24.55
CA GLY A 17 -8.23 10.52 -24.64
C GLY A 17 -7.26 9.35 -24.80
N PRO A 18 -6.02 9.64 -25.27
CA PRO A 18 -4.99 8.60 -25.42
C PRO A 18 -4.33 8.20 -24.09
N PHE A 19 -4.61 8.95 -23.01
CA PHE A 19 -4.06 8.73 -21.68
C PHE A 19 -5.15 8.83 -20.63
N ALA A 20 -5.00 8.02 -19.58
CA ALA A 20 -5.84 8.09 -18.39
C ALA A 20 -5.00 7.80 -17.15
N ILE A 21 -5.34 8.44 -16.03
CA ILE A 21 -4.88 8.05 -14.69
C ILE A 21 -6.08 7.84 -13.79
N GLY A 22 -5.96 6.92 -12.84
CA GLY A 22 -7.00 6.61 -11.88
C GLY A 22 -6.38 6.33 -10.52
N HIS A 23 -7.14 6.58 -9.46
CA HIS A 23 -6.70 6.33 -8.10
C HIS A 23 -7.87 5.86 -7.24
N THR A 24 -7.66 4.77 -6.50
CA THR A 24 -8.59 4.30 -5.48
C THR A 24 -8.01 4.68 -4.12
N ARG A 25 -8.49 5.82 -3.58
CA ARG A 25 -7.95 6.35 -2.33
C ARG A 25 -8.51 5.62 -1.11
N TYR A 26 -7.60 5.23 -0.22
CA TYR A 26 -7.91 4.96 1.16
C TYR A 26 -7.27 6.07 2.01
N PRO A 27 -8.04 6.93 2.70
CA PRO A 27 -7.49 8.08 3.41
C PRO A 27 -6.66 7.63 4.63
N THR A 28 -5.36 7.91 4.60
CA THR A 28 -4.43 7.72 5.72
C THR A 28 -4.00 9.07 6.30
N VAL A 29 -3.96 10.11 5.46
CA VAL A 29 -3.61 11.50 5.79
C VAL A 29 -4.67 12.40 5.17
N GLY A 30 -5.06 13.47 5.87
CA GLY A 30 -6.11 14.38 5.46
C GLY A 30 -7.52 13.95 5.90
N GLY A 31 -8.51 14.81 5.74
CA GLY A 31 -9.87 14.65 6.26
C GLY A 31 -10.75 13.64 5.53
N GLY A 32 -10.26 12.95 4.50
CA GLY A 32 -11.06 12.01 3.70
C GLY A 32 -12.20 12.68 2.92
N THR A 33 -12.11 13.97 2.69
CA THR A 33 -13.11 14.75 1.94
C THR A 33 -12.98 14.55 0.44
N ALA A 34 -13.99 14.92 -0.32
CA ALA A 34 -13.94 14.89 -1.79
C ALA A 34 -12.81 15.79 -2.34
N ALA A 35 -12.45 16.86 -1.63
CA ALA A 35 -11.35 17.75 -2.00
C ALA A 35 -9.97 17.06 -1.97
N ASP A 36 -9.80 16.02 -1.14
CA ASP A 36 -8.57 15.23 -1.06
C ASP A 36 -8.53 14.07 -2.07
N ALA A 37 -9.59 13.88 -2.88
CA ALA A 37 -9.63 12.80 -3.86
C ALA A 37 -8.57 13.01 -4.95
N GLN A 38 -7.85 11.92 -5.27
CA GLN A 38 -6.85 11.93 -6.32
C GLN A 38 -7.44 11.39 -7.64
N PRO A 39 -6.98 11.86 -8.80
CA PRO A 39 -5.82 12.75 -9.00
C PRO A 39 -6.11 14.22 -8.66
N LEU A 40 -5.12 14.90 -8.06
CA LEU A 40 -5.14 16.34 -7.89
C LEU A 40 -4.62 17.05 -9.14
N TYR A 41 -5.05 18.29 -9.36
CA TYR A 41 -4.78 19.03 -10.59
C TYR A 41 -4.16 20.41 -10.31
N THR A 42 -3.22 20.82 -11.18
CA THR A 42 -2.74 22.22 -11.29
C THR A 42 -2.71 22.65 -12.75
N ASN A 43 -3.09 23.90 -13.03
CA ASN A 43 -3.17 24.41 -14.38
C ASN A 43 -1.84 24.91 -14.97
N SER A 44 -0.85 25.21 -14.14
CA SER A 44 0.42 25.82 -14.56
C SER A 44 1.63 24.95 -14.22
N PRO A 45 2.62 24.81 -15.14
CA PRO A 45 2.80 25.46 -16.46
C PRO A 45 2.06 24.80 -17.61
N TYR A 46 1.60 23.59 -17.43
CA TYR A 46 0.74 22.78 -18.31
C TYR A 46 -0.39 22.26 -17.44
N GLY A 47 -1.52 21.90 -17.93
CA GLY A 47 -2.49 21.15 -17.12
C GLY A 47 -1.84 19.88 -16.63
N ILE A 48 -1.65 19.71 -15.32
CA ILE A 48 -1.03 18.52 -14.72
C ILE A 48 -1.99 17.91 -13.73
N ALA A 49 -2.38 16.66 -13.95
CA ALA A 49 -3.09 15.84 -12.99
C ALA A 49 -2.13 14.79 -12.42
N MET A 50 -2.13 14.57 -11.11
CA MET A 50 -1.21 13.63 -10.44
C MET A 50 -1.92 12.83 -9.37
N ALA A 51 -1.59 11.54 -9.31
CA ALA A 51 -1.97 10.64 -8.24
C ALA A 51 -0.74 9.89 -7.72
N HIS A 52 -0.74 9.52 -6.45
CA HIS A 52 0.34 8.76 -5.84
C HIS A 52 -0.17 7.77 -4.80
N ASN A 53 0.65 6.77 -4.53
CA ASN A 53 0.57 5.90 -3.36
C ASN A 53 1.79 6.18 -2.49
N GLY A 54 1.58 6.52 -1.22
CA GLY A 54 2.69 6.82 -0.34
C GLY A 54 2.37 7.81 0.77
N ASN A 55 3.44 8.37 1.36
CA ASN A 55 3.37 9.38 2.40
C ASN A 55 4.58 10.31 2.33
N VAL A 56 4.35 11.63 2.37
CA VAL A 56 5.38 12.68 2.36
C VAL A 56 5.65 13.14 3.79
N THR A 57 6.76 12.71 4.36
CA THR A 57 7.09 12.96 5.78
C THR A 57 7.46 14.40 6.08
N ASN A 58 7.92 15.16 5.09
CA ASN A 58 8.27 16.57 5.24
C ASN A 58 7.20 17.53 4.68
N PHE A 59 5.94 17.09 4.58
CA PHE A 59 4.84 17.89 4.02
C PHE A 59 4.72 19.31 4.61
N PRO A 60 4.73 19.51 5.97
CA PRO A 60 4.55 20.84 6.54
C PRO A 60 5.68 21.83 6.17
N SER A 61 6.92 21.36 6.10
CA SER A 61 8.06 22.20 5.70
C SER A 61 8.03 22.50 4.21
N LEU A 62 7.65 21.50 3.39
CA LEU A 62 7.53 21.62 1.95
C LEU A 62 6.40 22.58 1.55
N LYS A 63 5.28 22.58 2.26
CA LYS A 63 4.16 23.51 2.09
C LYS A 63 4.61 24.97 2.29
N ARG A 64 5.41 25.24 3.32
CA ARG A 64 5.98 26.58 3.57
C ARG A 64 6.99 26.98 2.50
N ASP A 65 7.88 26.07 2.13
CA ASP A 65 8.91 26.30 1.12
C ASP A 65 8.31 26.61 -0.27
N LEU A 66 7.29 25.88 -0.67
CA LEU A 66 6.52 26.13 -1.90
C LEU A 66 5.87 27.53 -1.91
N ALA A 67 5.27 27.94 -0.79
CA ALA A 67 4.63 29.25 -0.68
C ALA A 67 5.64 30.39 -0.75
N GLN A 68 6.81 30.25 -0.12
CA GLN A 68 7.81 31.29 -0.04
C GLN A 68 8.68 31.42 -1.29
N HIS A 69 9.09 30.30 -1.88
CA HIS A 69 10.09 30.30 -2.96
C HIS A 69 9.50 30.04 -4.34
N ASP A 70 8.44 29.25 -4.43
CA ASP A 70 7.80 28.93 -5.71
C ASP A 70 6.50 29.72 -5.94
N LEU A 71 6.05 30.50 -4.95
CA LEU A 71 4.78 31.25 -4.95
C LEU A 71 3.57 30.35 -5.21
N ARG A 72 3.61 29.11 -4.67
CA ARG A 72 2.56 28.12 -4.80
C ARG A 72 1.95 27.83 -3.43
N ARG A 73 0.64 28.00 -3.33
CA ARG A 73 -0.14 27.64 -2.15
C ARG A 73 -0.83 26.31 -2.39
N LEU A 74 -0.81 25.44 -1.37
CA LEU A 74 -1.56 24.19 -1.38
C LEU A 74 -2.96 24.44 -0.83
N GLU A 75 -3.95 23.86 -1.48
CA GLU A 75 -5.37 24.01 -1.17
C GLU A 75 -5.89 22.89 -0.27
N THR A 76 -5.17 21.75 -0.26
CA THR A 76 -5.56 20.57 0.53
C THR A 76 -4.46 20.19 1.54
N GLU A 77 -4.78 19.26 2.42
CA GLU A 77 -3.79 18.60 3.29
C GLU A 77 -3.31 17.27 2.69
N CYS A 78 -3.67 16.97 1.45
CA CYS A 78 -3.22 15.77 0.75
C CYS A 78 -1.77 15.96 0.27
N ASP A 79 -0.90 15.10 0.70
CA ASP A 79 0.55 15.19 0.49
C ASP A 79 0.98 15.09 -0.98
N VAL A 80 0.19 14.44 -1.86
CA VAL A 80 0.45 14.46 -3.31
C VAL A 80 0.40 15.86 -3.90
N GLU A 81 -0.35 16.80 -3.29
CA GLU A 81 -0.41 18.18 -3.78
C GLU A 81 0.94 18.86 -3.67
N ALA A 82 1.71 18.54 -2.63
CA ALA A 82 3.08 19.04 -2.48
C ALA A 82 4.00 18.48 -3.57
N ILE A 83 3.93 17.17 -3.87
CA ILE A 83 4.70 16.57 -4.98
C ILE A 83 4.34 17.21 -6.30
N LEU A 84 3.04 17.35 -6.58
CA LEU A 84 2.50 17.97 -7.79
C LEU A 84 3.05 19.40 -7.96
N ASN A 85 3.03 20.20 -6.90
CA ASN A 85 3.46 21.59 -6.97
C ASN A 85 4.98 21.75 -7.07
N VAL A 86 5.78 20.87 -6.45
CA VAL A 86 7.24 20.83 -6.68
C VAL A 86 7.55 20.46 -8.13
N PHE A 87 6.89 19.43 -8.65
CA PHE A 87 7.04 18.98 -10.04
C PHE A 87 6.65 20.10 -11.01
N ALA A 88 5.50 20.72 -10.81
CA ALA A 88 4.99 21.80 -11.66
C ALA A 88 5.92 23.03 -11.67
N ALA A 89 6.42 23.47 -10.50
CA ALA A 89 7.37 24.56 -10.39
C ALA A 89 8.67 24.25 -11.12
N ALA A 90 9.22 23.06 -10.91
CA ALA A 90 10.43 22.60 -11.57
C ALA A 90 10.25 22.49 -13.09
N LEU A 91 9.10 21.96 -13.54
CA LEU A 91 8.78 21.86 -14.95
C LEU A 91 8.67 23.25 -15.61
N GLY A 92 8.09 24.23 -14.93
CA GLY A 92 8.06 25.63 -15.38
C GLY A 92 9.43 26.23 -15.61
N ARG A 93 10.39 25.96 -14.71
CA ARG A 93 11.79 26.39 -14.86
C ARG A 93 12.50 25.69 -16.03
N ASN A 94 12.07 24.48 -16.39
CA ASN A 94 12.64 23.67 -17.48
C ASN A 94 11.84 23.74 -18.79
N ARG A 95 10.84 24.63 -18.94
CA ARG A 95 9.90 24.67 -20.07
C ARG A 95 10.56 24.82 -21.45
N ARG A 96 11.80 25.34 -21.54
CA ARG A 96 12.57 25.49 -22.78
C ARG A 96 13.32 24.21 -23.19
N ARG A 97 13.35 23.19 -22.31
CA ARG A 97 13.97 21.90 -22.62
C ARG A 97 13.01 21.05 -23.43
N GLU A 98 13.55 20.19 -24.25
CA GLU A 98 12.78 19.19 -24.96
C GLU A 98 12.20 18.17 -24.01
N TRP A 99 11.07 17.59 -24.39
CA TRP A 99 10.46 16.48 -23.72
C TRP A 99 11.10 15.16 -24.25
N PRO A 100 11.53 14.19 -23.40
CA PRO A 100 11.21 14.04 -21.97
C PRO A 100 12.22 14.65 -20.96
N GLU A 101 13.31 15.27 -21.44
CA GLU A 101 14.37 15.80 -20.58
C GLU A 101 13.84 16.82 -19.55
N ALA A 102 12.86 17.64 -19.95
CA ALA A 102 12.20 18.57 -19.02
C ALA A 102 11.55 17.83 -17.83
N ALA A 103 10.89 16.70 -18.09
CA ALA A 103 10.26 15.88 -17.06
C ALA A 103 11.31 15.23 -16.13
N PHE A 104 12.38 14.67 -16.69
CA PHE A 104 13.45 14.07 -15.89
C PHE A 104 14.12 15.08 -14.96
N ARG A 105 14.38 16.31 -15.45
CA ARG A 105 14.92 17.39 -14.61
C ARG A 105 13.94 17.84 -13.53
N ALA A 106 12.66 17.91 -13.85
CA ALA A 106 11.64 18.26 -12.87
C ALA A 106 11.51 17.19 -11.78
N MET A 107 11.57 15.93 -12.14
CA MET A 107 11.56 14.82 -11.16
C MET A 107 12.82 14.76 -10.31
N ARG A 108 13.99 15.13 -10.84
CA ARG A 108 15.21 15.26 -10.03
C ARG A 108 15.04 16.28 -8.91
N GLU A 109 14.32 17.36 -9.19
CA GLU A 109 13.99 18.38 -8.15
C GLU A 109 12.98 17.83 -7.12
N VAL A 110 12.00 17.02 -7.56
CA VAL A 110 11.10 16.30 -6.64
C VAL A 110 11.92 15.43 -5.68
N TYR A 111 12.80 14.57 -6.18
CA TYR A 111 13.61 13.68 -5.36
C TYR A 111 14.58 14.42 -4.41
N ARG A 112 14.98 15.63 -4.77
CA ARG A 112 15.81 16.48 -3.90
C ARG A 112 15.03 17.10 -2.73
N ARG A 113 13.77 17.49 -2.94
CA ARG A 113 12.95 18.25 -1.98
C ARG A 113 11.99 17.40 -1.19
N VAL A 114 11.40 16.38 -1.80
CA VAL A 114 10.37 15.53 -1.19
C VAL A 114 11.03 14.39 -0.43
N ARG A 115 10.65 14.21 0.82
CA ARG A 115 11.09 13.10 1.68
C ARG A 115 9.89 12.23 2.02
N GLY A 116 10.11 10.92 2.00
CA GLY A 116 9.07 9.93 2.29
C GLY A 116 9.09 8.78 1.31
N SER A 117 8.02 8.01 1.32
CA SER A 117 7.79 6.89 0.41
C SER A 117 6.70 7.26 -0.59
N TYR A 118 6.95 7.12 -1.88
CA TYR A 118 5.93 7.44 -2.89
C TYR A 118 6.20 6.81 -4.24
N SER A 119 5.17 6.28 -4.85
CA SER A 119 5.11 6.01 -6.28
C SER A 119 3.93 6.76 -6.88
N GLY A 120 4.07 7.28 -8.08
CA GLY A 120 3.03 8.13 -8.65
C GLY A 120 2.98 8.15 -10.15
N VAL A 121 1.86 8.66 -10.63
CA VAL A 121 1.59 8.88 -12.04
C VAL A 121 1.05 10.29 -12.24
N ALA A 122 1.49 10.93 -13.32
CA ALA A 122 1.00 12.25 -13.71
C ALA A 122 0.64 12.28 -15.20
N LEU A 123 -0.44 12.97 -15.53
CA LEU A 123 -0.75 13.40 -16.89
C LEU A 123 -0.33 14.86 -17.06
N VAL A 124 0.43 15.14 -18.11
CA VAL A 124 0.87 16.49 -18.47
C VAL A 124 0.22 16.87 -19.79
N GLY A 125 -0.59 17.92 -19.78
CA GLY A 125 -1.38 18.37 -20.94
C GLY A 125 -0.50 18.60 -22.17
N GLY A 126 -0.85 17.92 -23.28
CA GLY A 126 -0.10 17.97 -24.54
C GLY A 126 1.29 17.30 -24.51
N ARG A 127 1.69 16.67 -23.38
CA ARG A 127 3.03 16.08 -23.21
C ARG A 127 3.02 14.58 -22.92
N GLY A 128 1.91 14.04 -22.41
CA GLY A 128 1.75 12.60 -22.14
C GLY A 128 1.77 12.26 -20.66
N MET A 129 2.23 11.07 -20.33
CA MET A 129 2.25 10.51 -18.98
C MET A 129 3.68 10.47 -18.40
N VAL A 130 3.79 10.72 -17.11
CA VAL A 130 5.00 10.54 -16.31
C VAL A 130 4.66 9.60 -15.16
N ALA A 131 5.43 8.53 -14.98
CA ALA A 131 5.35 7.65 -13.82
C ALA A 131 6.70 7.65 -13.10
N PHE A 132 6.67 7.47 -11.78
CA PHE A 132 7.87 7.58 -10.96
C PHE A 132 7.78 6.76 -9.67
N ARG A 133 8.94 6.32 -9.19
CA ARG A 133 9.10 5.62 -7.91
C ARG A 133 10.10 6.37 -7.04
N ASP A 134 9.87 6.44 -5.73
CA ASP A 134 10.74 7.14 -4.80
C ASP A 134 12.19 6.61 -4.83
N PRO A 135 13.19 7.40 -4.38
CA PRO A 135 14.59 7.03 -4.45
C PRO A 135 14.99 5.78 -3.66
N PHE A 136 14.13 5.32 -2.74
CA PHE A 136 14.37 4.10 -1.96
C PHE A 136 13.55 2.91 -2.46
N GLY A 137 12.65 3.12 -3.42
CA GLY A 137 11.79 2.06 -3.92
C GLY A 137 10.85 1.49 -2.86
N ILE A 138 10.45 2.30 -1.87
CA ILE A 138 9.61 1.86 -0.75
C ILE A 138 8.23 1.45 -1.24
N LYS A 139 7.61 2.29 -2.10
CA LYS A 139 6.32 1.98 -2.71
C LYS A 139 6.51 1.34 -4.08
N PRO A 140 5.74 0.28 -4.40
CA PRO A 140 5.87 -0.39 -5.68
C PRO A 140 5.31 0.45 -6.84
N ALA A 141 5.91 0.29 -8.01
CA ALA A 141 5.42 0.79 -9.29
C ALA A 141 5.88 -0.15 -10.39
N ILE A 142 4.95 -0.75 -11.12
CA ILE A 142 5.22 -1.81 -12.08
C ILE A 142 4.80 -1.35 -13.46
N LEU A 143 5.70 -1.48 -14.43
CA LEU A 143 5.49 -1.14 -15.83
C LEU A 143 4.99 -2.37 -16.60
N GLY A 144 3.91 -2.18 -17.33
CA GLY A 144 3.38 -3.15 -18.26
C GLY A 144 3.27 -2.60 -19.67
N ARG A 145 3.28 -3.49 -20.64
CA ARG A 145 3.05 -3.17 -22.06
C ARG A 145 2.00 -4.11 -22.64
N ARG A 146 1.26 -3.60 -23.62
CA ARG A 146 0.32 -4.41 -24.43
C ARG A 146 0.51 -4.02 -25.90
N ARG A 147 0.58 -5.00 -26.78
CA ARG A 147 0.70 -4.75 -28.21
C ARG A 147 -0.60 -4.16 -28.75
N LYS A 148 -0.53 -3.06 -29.47
CA LYS A 148 -1.72 -2.51 -30.14
C LYS A 148 -2.29 -3.50 -31.15
N PRO A 149 -3.62 -3.59 -31.30
CA PRO A 149 -4.25 -4.50 -32.25
C PRO A 149 -3.80 -4.28 -33.71
N LYS A 150 -3.49 -3.02 -34.04
CA LYS A 150 -2.98 -2.65 -35.37
C LYS A 150 -1.60 -2.00 -35.24
N GLY A 151 -0.60 -2.58 -35.92
CA GLY A 151 0.75 -2.03 -35.97
C GLY A 151 1.78 -2.74 -35.07
N ARG A 152 2.98 -2.12 -34.93
CA ARG A 152 4.10 -2.64 -34.14
C ARG A 152 4.33 -1.89 -32.83
N SER A 153 3.46 -0.93 -32.50
CA SER A 153 3.59 -0.10 -31.30
C SER A 153 2.93 -0.75 -30.08
N TYR A 154 3.29 -0.27 -28.90
CA TYR A 154 2.76 -0.72 -27.61
C TYR A 154 1.87 0.33 -26.97
N GLU A 155 0.93 -0.12 -26.17
CA GLU A 155 0.29 0.62 -25.10
C GLU A 155 1.09 0.38 -23.82
N TRP A 156 1.22 1.41 -22.99
CA TRP A 156 1.96 1.38 -21.75
C TRP A 156 1.03 1.61 -20.57
N CYS A 157 1.24 0.89 -19.50
CA CYS A 157 0.49 1.06 -18.26
C CYS A 157 1.45 0.95 -17.08
N VAL A 158 1.26 1.79 -16.06
CA VAL A 158 1.96 1.66 -14.77
C VAL A 158 0.92 1.49 -13.68
N ALA A 159 1.15 0.53 -12.80
CA ALA A 159 0.28 0.21 -11.69
C ALA A 159 1.09 -0.04 -10.42
N SER A 160 0.44 0.07 -9.27
CA SER A 160 1.04 -0.27 -7.98
C SER A 160 1.22 -1.78 -7.79
N GLU A 161 0.47 -2.60 -8.55
CA GLU A 161 0.52 -4.06 -8.45
C GLU A 161 0.50 -4.74 -9.81
N SER A 162 1.27 -5.82 -9.97
CA SER A 162 1.33 -6.62 -11.20
C SER A 162 -0.01 -7.28 -11.54
N ALA A 163 -0.78 -7.69 -10.52
CA ALA A 163 -2.10 -8.29 -10.71
C ALA A 163 -3.07 -7.38 -11.48
N ALA A 164 -3.00 -6.06 -11.25
CA ALA A 164 -3.83 -5.09 -11.98
C ALA A 164 -3.50 -5.06 -13.48
N LEU A 165 -2.20 -5.11 -13.83
CA LEU A 165 -1.73 -5.14 -15.21
C LEU A 165 -2.15 -6.44 -15.92
N GLN A 166 -2.02 -7.58 -15.24
CA GLN A 166 -2.40 -8.89 -15.78
C GLN A 166 -3.88 -8.99 -16.09
N VAL A 167 -4.75 -8.50 -15.19
CA VAL A 167 -6.21 -8.48 -15.40
C VAL A 167 -6.58 -7.64 -16.63
N LEU A 168 -5.83 -6.57 -16.90
CA LEU A 168 -6.02 -5.71 -18.06
C LEU A 168 -5.33 -6.25 -19.34
N GLY A 169 -4.68 -7.41 -19.28
CA GLY A 169 -4.00 -8.05 -20.41
C GLY A 169 -2.69 -7.37 -20.81
N PHE A 170 -2.01 -6.72 -19.87
CA PHE A 170 -0.67 -6.19 -20.09
C PHE A 170 0.39 -7.24 -19.73
N GLU A 171 1.40 -7.37 -20.56
CA GLU A 171 2.64 -8.09 -20.28
C GLU A 171 3.46 -7.27 -19.27
N ILE A 172 3.94 -7.89 -18.20
CA ILE A 172 4.81 -7.23 -17.22
C ILE A 172 6.17 -6.99 -17.85
N VAL A 173 6.64 -5.75 -17.82
CA VAL A 173 7.98 -5.37 -18.26
C VAL A 173 8.97 -5.43 -17.10
N GLY A 174 8.50 -5.08 -15.88
CA GLY A 174 9.28 -5.09 -14.65
C GLY A 174 8.90 -3.92 -13.75
N ASP A 175 9.46 -3.93 -12.56
CA ASP A 175 9.33 -2.83 -11.62
C ASP A 175 10.12 -1.60 -12.11
N LEU A 176 9.71 -0.42 -11.66
CA LEU A 176 10.54 0.77 -11.77
C LEU A 176 11.65 0.67 -10.72
N ASP A 177 12.88 0.98 -11.12
CA ASP A 177 14.00 1.07 -10.19
C ASP A 177 13.81 2.19 -9.16
N PRO A 178 14.44 2.11 -7.97
CA PRO A 178 14.47 3.22 -7.03
C PRO A 178 14.94 4.51 -7.69
N GLY A 179 14.13 5.56 -7.61
CA GLY A 179 14.41 6.86 -8.23
C GLY A 179 14.29 6.90 -9.75
N GLU A 180 13.66 5.90 -10.34
CA GLU A 180 13.38 5.86 -11.78
C GLU A 180 12.13 6.65 -12.13
N VAL A 181 12.17 7.20 -13.34
CA VAL A 181 11.07 7.91 -14.00
C VAL A 181 10.85 7.32 -15.38
N VAL A 182 9.60 7.03 -15.68
CA VAL A 182 9.12 6.61 -17.00
C VAL A 182 8.28 7.73 -17.59
N VAL A 183 8.56 8.08 -18.83
CA VAL A 183 7.81 9.09 -19.60
C VAL A 183 7.26 8.44 -20.87
N VAL A 184 5.96 8.59 -21.10
CA VAL A 184 5.31 8.16 -22.35
C VAL A 184 4.77 9.40 -23.05
N ASP A 185 5.28 9.72 -24.24
CA ASP A 185 4.90 10.88 -25.02
C ASP A 185 3.54 10.68 -25.73
N PRO A 186 2.94 11.74 -26.35
CA PRO A 186 1.67 11.63 -27.08
C PRO A 186 1.71 10.67 -28.28
N HIS A 187 2.88 10.34 -28.79
CA HIS A 187 3.05 9.38 -29.88
C HIS A 187 3.19 7.93 -29.38
N GLY A 188 3.29 7.73 -28.07
CA GLY A 188 3.45 6.43 -27.43
C GLY A 188 4.91 5.99 -27.30
N HIS A 189 5.89 6.87 -27.56
CA HIS A 189 7.30 6.58 -27.31
C HIS A 189 7.53 6.62 -25.79
N MET A 190 8.15 5.57 -25.29
CA MET A 190 8.52 5.42 -23.89
C MET A 190 10.01 5.69 -23.71
N SER A 191 10.31 6.50 -22.71
CA SER A 191 11.66 6.78 -22.21
C SER A 191 11.71 6.52 -20.73
N ARG A 192 12.79 5.93 -20.22
CA ARG A 192 12.97 5.66 -18.79
C ARG A 192 14.38 6.03 -18.33
N GLN A 193 14.51 6.56 -17.13
CA GLN A 193 15.78 6.99 -16.55
C GLN A 193 15.72 7.00 -15.02
N VAL A 194 16.75 6.48 -14.36
CA VAL A 194 17.00 6.75 -12.94
C VAL A 194 17.56 8.16 -12.83
N VAL A 195 16.77 9.06 -12.19
CA VAL A 195 17.15 10.49 -12.08
C VAL A 195 17.51 10.90 -10.65
N ALA A 196 17.35 10.00 -9.67
CA ALA A 196 17.86 10.22 -8.32
C ALA A 196 19.38 10.43 -8.35
N GLY A 197 19.90 11.29 -7.46
CA GLY A 197 21.33 11.59 -7.39
C GLY A 197 22.18 10.36 -7.08
N LYS A 198 23.48 10.43 -7.41
CA LYS A 198 24.42 9.35 -7.07
C LYS A 198 24.38 9.09 -5.55
N GLY A 199 24.15 7.82 -5.17
CA GLY A 199 24.04 7.39 -3.78
C GLY A 199 22.68 7.65 -3.11
N GLN A 200 21.72 8.30 -3.78
CA GLN A 200 20.36 8.46 -3.28
C GLN A 200 19.47 7.26 -3.63
N ALA A 201 19.67 6.65 -4.80
CA ALA A 201 18.93 5.46 -5.21
C ALA A 201 19.43 4.25 -4.41
N GLN A 202 18.60 3.72 -3.53
CA GLN A 202 18.87 2.53 -2.72
C GLN A 202 17.60 1.71 -2.62
N HIS A 203 17.68 0.41 -2.84
CA HIS A 203 16.52 -0.46 -2.72
C HIS A 203 16.23 -0.77 -1.26
N ARG A 204 15.14 -0.23 -0.73
CA ARG A 204 14.64 -0.41 0.64
C ARG A 204 13.13 -0.63 0.63
N PRO A 205 12.66 -1.76 0.12
CA PRO A 205 11.23 -2.03 0.00
C PRO A 205 10.58 -2.11 1.38
N CYS A 206 9.30 -1.73 1.42
CA CYS A 206 8.51 -1.83 2.63
C CYS A 206 8.01 -3.27 2.82
N ILE A 207 8.33 -3.91 3.93
CA ILE A 207 7.87 -5.26 4.24
C ILE A 207 6.33 -5.35 4.29
N PHE A 208 5.62 -4.28 4.69
CA PHE A 208 4.17 -4.24 4.74
C PHE A 208 3.49 -4.42 3.37
N GLU A 209 4.18 -4.11 2.27
CA GLU A 209 3.66 -4.44 0.94
C GLU A 209 3.49 -5.95 0.77
N PHE A 210 4.44 -6.75 1.25
CA PHE A 210 4.39 -8.21 1.16
C PHE A 210 3.44 -8.83 2.20
N ILE A 211 3.45 -8.34 3.44
CA ILE A 211 2.67 -8.92 4.53
C ILE A 211 1.18 -8.60 4.37
N TYR A 212 0.85 -7.35 4.01
CA TYR A 212 -0.51 -6.85 4.17
C TYR A 212 -1.12 -6.17 2.95
N PHE A 213 -0.40 -5.21 2.30
CA PHE A 213 -1.04 -4.35 1.30
C PHE A 213 -1.26 -5.05 -0.03
N ALA A 214 -0.25 -5.72 -0.57
CA ALA A 214 -0.32 -6.33 -1.90
C ALA A 214 -1.22 -7.56 -1.93
N ARG A 215 -1.82 -7.79 -3.09
CA ARG A 215 -2.56 -9.03 -3.35
C ARG A 215 -1.61 -10.22 -3.37
N PRO A 216 -2.04 -11.40 -2.91
CA PRO A 216 -1.17 -12.60 -2.91
C PRO A 216 -0.66 -12.99 -4.30
N ASP A 217 -1.44 -12.71 -5.34
CA ASP A 217 -1.12 -13.01 -6.74
C ASP A 217 -0.18 -11.98 -7.39
N SER A 218 0.23 -10.93 -6.66
CA SER A 218 1.18 -9.94 -7.14
C SER A 218 2.63 -10.40 -7.04
N VAL A 219 3.46 -9.85 -7.95
CA VAL A 219 4.92 -9.92 -7.90
C VAL A 219 5.44 -8.50 -7.79
N ILE A 220 6.32 -8.23 -6.83
CA ILE A 220 6.93 -6.93 -6.55
C ILE A 220 8.43 -7.15 -6.41
N ASP A 221 9.25 -6.38 -7.12
CA ASP A 221 10.71 -6.49 -7.11
C ASP A 221 11.17 -7.96 -7.32
N ASP A 222 10.57 -8.63 -8.30
CA ASP A 222 10.77 -10.06 -8.63
C ASP A 222 10.42 -11.06 -7.52
N ILE A 223 9.81 -10.61 -6.44
CA ILE A 223 9.38 -11.44 -5.32
C ILE A 223 7.88 -11.70 -5.39
N SER A 224 7.48 -12.96 -5.45
CA SER A 224 6.07 -13.35 -5.32
C SER A 224 5.56 -13.08 -3.90
N VAL A 225 4.53 -12.26 -3.77
CA VAL A 225 3.88 -11.95 -2.48
C VAL A 225 3.39 -13.23 -1.79
N TYR A 226 2.80 -14.14 -2.56
CA TYR A 226 2.35 -15.44 -2.02
C TYR A 226 3.49 -16.25 -1.42
N LYS A 227 4.62 -16.40 -2.15
CA LYS A 227 5.78 -17.13 -1.64
C LYS A 227 6.43 -16.44 -0.44
N ALA A 228 6.47 -15.11 -0.42
CA ALA A 228 6.93 -14.36 0.74
C ALA A 228 6.09 -14.68 1.97
N ARG A 229 4.76 -14.71 1.84
CA ARG A 229 3.85 -15.07 2.94
C ARG A 229 4.00 -16.53 3.40
N LEU A 230 4.28 -17.46 2.50
CA LEU A 230 4.59 -18.85 2.90
C LEU A 230 5.86 -18.90 3.76
N ARG A 231 6.95 -18.24 3.32
CA ARG A 231 8.20 -18.15 4.11
C ARG A 231 7.99 -17.53 5.48
N LEU A 232 7.16 -16.49 5.59
CA LEU A 232 6.77 -15.93 6.89
C LEU A 232 6.07 -16.96 7.78
N GLY A 233 5.31 -17.90 7.19
CA GLY A 233 4.70 -19.02 7.91
C GLY A 233 5.72 -20.04 8.40
N GLU A 234 6.77 -20.32 7.62
CA GLU A 234 7.89 -21.18 8.02
C GLU A 234 8.64 -20.57 9.23
N GLU A 235 9.04 -19.31 9.12
CA GLU A 235 9.71 -18.56 10.21
C GLU A 235 8.84 -18.48 11.47
N LEU A 236 7.53 -18.30 11.30
CA LEU A 236 6.59 -18.33 12.41
C LEU A 236 6.57 -19.70 13.12
N ALA A 237 6.57 -20.79 12.37
CA ALA A 237 6.60 -22.14 12.96
C ALA A 237 7.88 -22.36 13.78
N ASP A 238 9.03 -21.89 13.28
CA ASP A 238 10.29 -21.99 14.00
C ASP A 238 10.27 -21.17 15.30
N LEU A 239 9.67 -19.98 15.27
CA LEU A 239 9.50 -19.16 16.46
C LEU A 239 8.58 -19.83 17.51
N VAL A 240 7.47 -20.46 17.05
CA VAL A 240 6.56 -21.22 17.93
C VAL A 240 7.30 -22.39 18.61
N ARG A 241 8.10 -23.15 17.86
CA ARG A 241 8.95 -24.24 18.40
C ARG A 241 9.98 -23.71 19.40
N ALA A 242 10.68 -22.63 19.05
CA ALA A 242 11.70 -22.03 19.93
C ALA A 242 11.13 -21.55 21.27
N ARG A 243 9.85 -21.15 21.30
CA ARG A 243 9.15 -20.75 22.53
C ARG A 243 8.49 -21.91 23.27
N GLY A 244 8.60 -23.13 22.80
CA GLY A 244 7.99 -24.32 23.40
C GLY A 244 6.46 -24.27 23.42
N LEU A 245 5.86 -23.60 22.43
CA LEU A 245 4.40 -23.49 22.32
C LEU A 245 3.84 -24.70 21.58
N GLU A 246 2.79 -25.30 22.11
CA GLU A 246 2.12 -26.49 21.56
C GLU A 246 0.65 -26.16 21.26
N PRO A 247 0.34 -25.51 20.11
CA PRO A 247 -1.03 -25.27 19.72
C PRO A 247 -1.73 -26.53 19.22
N ASP A 248 -3.03 -26.64 19.47
CA ASP A 248 -3.90 -27.68 18.88
C ASP A 248 -4.35 -27.33 17.47
N VAL A 249 -4.37 -26.01 17.16
CA VAL A 249 -4.88 -25.49 15.89
C VAL A 249 -4.25 -24.14 15.55
N VAL A 250 -4.00 -23.91 14.27
CA VAL A 250 -3.61 -22.59 13.72
C VAL A 250 -4.81 -21.97 13.00
N VAL A 251 -5.13 -20.74 13.35
CA VAL A 251 -6.26 -19.98 12.81
C VAL A 251 -5.76 -18.65 12.21
N PRO A 252 -6.04 -18.35 10.93
CA PRO A 252 -5.65 -17.07 10.35
C PRO A 252 -6.62 -15.95 10.72
N VAL A 253 -6.10 -14.74 10.86
CA VAL A 253 -6.90 -13.53 10.73
C VAL A 253 -7.11 -13.27 9.23
N PRO A 254 -8.32 -13.40 8.69
CA PRO A 254 -8.56 -13.27 7.26
C PRO A 254 -8.42 -11.82 6.79
N ASP A 255 -7.95 -11.56 5.55
CA ASP A 255 -7.61 -12.53 4.51
C ASP A 255 -6.09 -12.68 4.35
N SER A 256 -5.30 -11.70 4.78
CA SER A 256 -3.85 -11.57 4.49
C SER A 256 -3.00 -12.66 5.16
N ALA A 257 -3.38 -13.12 6.35
CA ALA A 257 -2.63 -14.11 7.10
C ALA A 257 -2.82 -15.56 6.63
N ARG A 258 -3.79 -15.86 5.78
CA ARG A 258 -4.11 -17.24 5.36
C ARG A 258 -2.92 -18.02 4.83
N PRO A 259 -2.10 -17.51 3.89
CA PRO A 259 -0.97 -18.28 3.36
C PRO A 259 0.08 -18.59 4.45
N ALA A 260 0.38 -17.61 5.31
CA ALA A 260 1.35 -17.81 6.39
C ALA A 260 0.83 -18.79 7.46
N ALA A 261 -0.43 -18.66 7.85
CA ALA A 261 -1.05 -19.59 8.82
C ALA A 261 -1.13 -21.02 8.30
N LEU A 262 -1.44 -21.19 7.00
CA LEU A 262 -1.48 -22.50 6.36
C LEU A 262 -0.10 -23.18 6.40
N GLU A 263 0.95 -22.43 6.04
CA GLU A 263 2.31 -22.96 6.02
C GLU A 263 2.83 -23.21 7.44
N CYS A 264 2.56 -22.32 8.38
CA CYS A 264 2.87 -22.50 9.78
C CYS A 264 2.23 -23.77 10.37
N ALA A 265 0.95 -24.00 10.07
CA ALA A 265 0.26 -25.21 10.49
C ALA A 265 0.89 -26.48 9.91
N ARG A 266 1.27 -26.45 8.63
CA ARG A 266 1.97 -27.54 7.95
C ARG A 266 3.32 -27.84 8.61
N GLU A 267 4.11 -26.82 8.86
CA GLU A 267 5.43 -26.97 9.50
C GLU A 267 5.34 -27.49 10.94
N LEU A 268 4.32 -27.09 11.69
CA LEU A 268 4.11 -27.54 13.06
C LEU A 268 3.43 -28.92 13.15
N ASP A 269 2.95 -29.47 12.05
CA ASP A 269 2.12 -30.69 11.98
C ASP A 269 0.85 -30.57 12.83
N VAL A 270 0.22 -29.40 12.83
CA VAL A 270 -1.03 -29.11 13.51
C VAL A 270 -2.14 -28.74 12.52
N ARG A 271 -3.39 -28.77 12.98
CA ARG A 271 -4.54 -28.48 12.10
C ARG A 271 -4.62 -27.00 11.77
N TYR A 272 -4.80 -26.68 10.49
CA TYR A 272 -5.27 -25.37 10.05
C TYR A 272 -6.80 -25.32 10.08
N ARG A 273 -7.39 -24.24 10.61
CA ARG A 273 -8.85 -24.02 10.64
C ARG A 273 -9.20 -22.57 10.38
N GLU A 274 -10.25 -22.34 9.60
CA GLU A 274 -10.89 -21.03 9.41
C GLU A 274 -11.76 -20.71 10.64
N GLY A 275 -11.15 -20.47 11.78
CA GLY A 275 -11.88 -20.15 13.02
C GLY A 275 -12.51 -18.75 13.03
N LEU A 276 -12.13 -17.88 12.09
CA LEU A 276 -12.64 -16.54 11.89
C LEU A 276 -13.19 -16.36 10.47
N LEU A 277 -14.43 -15.91 10.37
CA LEU A 277 -15.07 -15.56 9.09
C LEU A 277 -15.17 -14.06 8.91
N LYS A 278 -14.68 -13.56 7.77
CA LYS A 278 -14.74 -12.15 7.43
C LYS A 278 -16.02 -11.81 6.66
N ASN A 279 -16.77 -10.86 7.20
CA ASN A 279 -17.86 -10.23 6.46
C ASN A 279 -17.29 -9.31 5.36
N ARG A 280 -17.47 -9.71 4.09
CA ARG A 280 -16.94 -8.99 2.92
C ARG A 280 -17.64 -7.67 2.64
N TYR A 281 -18.82 -7.46 3.20
CA TYR A 281 -19.60 -6.22 3.03
C TYR A 281 -19.21 -5.12 4.02
N VAL A 282 -18.38 -5.43 5.01
CA VAL A 282 -17.83 -4.45 5.95
C VAL A 282 -16.44 -4.02 5.50
N GLY A 283 -16.27 -2.74 5.26
CA GLY A 283 -14.99 -2.15 4.81
C GLY A 283 -13.87 -2.24 5.86
N ARG A 284 -12.74 -1.57 5.60
CA ARG A 284 -11.61 -1.51 6.56
C ARG A 284 -12.02 -0.73 7.81
N THR A 285 -11.71 -1.27 9.00
CA THR A 285 -12.18 -0.75 10.29
C THR A 285 -11.07 -0.18 11.18
N PHE A 286 -9.80 -0.49 10.89
CA PHE A 286 -8.66 -0.18 11.78
C PHE A 286 -8.22 1.30 11.80
N ILE A 287 -8.77 2.16 10.93
CA ILE A 287 -8.40 3.58 10.83
C ILE A 287 -9.56 4.48 11.31
N MET A 288 -10.42 3.99 12.19
CA MET A 288 -11.45 4.81 12.82
C MET A 288 -10.90 5.48 14.07
N PRO A 289 -11.12 6.78 14.27
CA PRO A 289 -10.57 7.54 15.41
C PRO A 289 -11.21 7.20 16.75
N ASP A 290 -12.36 6.50 16.77
CA ASP A 290 -13.11 6.19 17.99
C ASP A 290 -13.06 4.70 18.32
N GLN A 291 -12.58 4.37 19.53
CA GLN A 291 -12.41 3.02 20.07
C GLN A 291 -13.72 2.23 20.14
N ALA A 292 -14.80 2.84 20.61
CA ALA A 292 -16.10 2.16 20.74
C ALA A 292 -16.70 1.78 19.36
N ASN A 293 -16.52 2.66 18.37
CA ASN A 293 -16.93 2.40 17.00
C ASN A 293 -16.01 1.35 16.33
N ARG A 294 -14.73 1.32 16.68
CA ARG A 294 -13.76 0.31 16.22
C ARG A 294 -14.18 -1.09 16.67
N GLN A 295 -14.49 -1.28 17.97
CA GLN A 295 -14.93 -2.57 18.53
C GLN A 295 -16.22 -3.09 17.87
N LYS A 296 -17.24 -2.21 17.73
CA LYS A 296 -18.49 -2.58 17.04
C LYS A 296 -18.23 -2.98 15.58
N SER A 297 -17.35 -2.28 14.92
CA SER A 297 -17.00 -2.56 13.52
C SER A 297 -16.21 -3.86 13.37
N VAL A 298 -15.33 -4.20 14.31
CA VAL A 298 -14.61 -5.48 14.32
C VAL A 298 -15.57 -6.65 14.54
N LYS A 299 -16.49 -6.56 15.53
CA LYS A 299 -17.54 -7.56 15.77
C LYS A 299 -18.44 -7.77 14.53
N ALA A 300 -18.79 -6.72 13.81
CA ALA A 300 -19.56 -6.81 12.57
C ALA A 300 -18.77 -7.42 11.40
N LYS A 301 -17.44 -7.30 11.46
CA LYS A 301 -16.54 -7.73 10.37
C LYS A 301 -16.03 -9.14 10.51
N LEU A 302 -15.73 -9.57 11.74
CA LEU A 302 -15.17 -10.89 12.03
C LEU A 302 -16.13 -11.67 12.92
N THR A 303 -16.56 -12.83 12.46
CA THR A 303 -17.40 -13.76 13.20
C THR A 303 -16.59 -15.00 13.54
N THR A 304 -16.61 -15.41 14.79
CA THR A 304 -15.97 -16.65 15.24
C THR A 304 -16.78 -17.89 14.88
N LEU A 305 -16.09 -19.01 14.72
CA LEU A 305 -16.69 -20.35 14.65
C LEU A 305 -16.36 -21.09 15.95
N PRO A 306 -17.23 -21.06 16.98
CA PRO A 306 -16.93 -21.62 18.29
C PRO A 306 -16.55 -23.11 18.25
N MET A 307 -17.22 -23.91 17.42
CA MET A 307 -16.94 -25.34 17.26
C MET A 307 -15.50 -25.66 16.83
N GLU A 308 -14.81 -24.71 16.18
CA GLU A 308 -13.41 -24.87 15.77
C GLU A 308 -12.41 -24.38 16.82
N LEU A 309 -12.86 -23.63 17.81
CA LEU A 309 -12.02 -22.94 18.78
C LEU A 309 -12.17 -23.46 20.20
N GLU A 310 -13.40 -23.83 20.63
CA GLU A 310 -13.70 -24.24 22.01
C GLU A 310 -12.85 -25.42 22.47
N GLY A 311 -12.28 -25.29 23.66
CA GLY A 311 -11.46 -26.31 24.32
C GLY A 311 -10.08 -26.56 23.68
N LYS A 312 -9.65 -25.72 22.73
CA LYS A 312 -8.36 -25.86 22.02
C LYS A 312 -7.37 -24.76 22.39
N LYS A 313 -6.10 -25.07 22.34
CA LYS A 313 -5.03 -24.06 22.33
C LYS A 313 -4.90 -23.53 20.90
N VAL A 314 -5.32 -22.30 20.70
CA VAL A 314 -5.35 -21.68 19.36
C VAL A 314 -4.11 -20.81 19.14
N LEU A 315 -3.38 -21.06 18.06
CA LEU A 315 -2.40 -20.12 17.51
C LEU A 315 -3.14 -19.21 16.51
N LEU A 316 -3.33 -17.94 16.88
CA LEU A 316 -3.92 -16.96 16.00
C LEU A 316 -2.82 -16.29 15.17
N ALA A 317 -2.78 -16.56 13.87
CA ALA A 317 -1.84 -15.95 12.95
C ALA A 317 -2.43 -14.67 12.35
N THR A 318 -1.72 -13.55 12.52
CA THR A 318 -2.07 -12.25 11.91
C THR A 318 -0.98 -11.80 10.96
N ALA A 319 -1.33 -11.01 9.95
CA ALA A 319 -0.39 -10.50 8.97
C ALA A 319 0.20 -9.12 9.34
N ALA A 320 -0.36 -8.45 10.32
CA ALA A 320 0.09 -7.13 10.74
C ALA A 320 -0.09 -7.00 12.26
N GLY A 321 0.96 -6.61 12.92
CA GLY A 321 1.02 -6.40 14.37
C GLY A 321 2.24 -7.08 14.96
N ASP A 322 2.83 -6.45 15.95
CA ASP A 322 3.99 -6.95 16.71
C ASP A 322 3.64 -8.18 17.54
N ASP A 323 2.38 -8.63 17.52
CA ASP A 323 1.86 -9.73 18.31
C ASP A 323 1.25 -10.84 17.47
N LEU A 324 1.97 -11.92 17.36
CA LEU A 324 1.40 -13.24 17.15
C LEU A 324 0.79 -13.70 18.47
N ALA A 325 -0.47 -13.36 18.67
CA ALA A 325 -1.19 -13.76 19.87
C ALA A 325 -1.55 -15.25 19.78
N MET A 326 -1.00 -16.05 20.70
CA MET A 326 -1.56 -17.37 21.04
C MET A 326 -2.60 -17.18 22.13
N HIS A 327 -3.85 -17.40 21.80
CA HIS A 327 -4.91 -17.48 22.81
C HIS A 327 -5.35 -18.92 22.98
N ALA A 328 -5.30 -19.40 24.23
CA ALA A 328 -6.02 -20.62 24.59
C ALA A 328 -7.49 -20.23 24.76
N ALA A 329 -8.34 -20.68 23.84
CA ALA A 329 -9.77 -20.45 23.95
C ALA A 329 -10.40 -21.44 24.94
N ALA A 330 -10.53 -21.00 26.20
CA ALA A 330 -11.53 -21.51 27.08
C ALA A 330 -12.68 -20.49 27.06
N GLY A 331 -13.72 -20.75 26.28
CA GLY A 331 -14.89 -19.87 26.13
C GLY A 331 -14.51 -18.59 25.40
N VAL A 332 -14.60 -18.59 24.09
CA VAL A 332 -14.51 -17.36 23.26
C VAL A 332 -15.86 -16.68 23.38
N ASP A 333 -16.01 -15.82 24.39
CA ASP A 333 -17.09 -14.87 24.44
C ASP A 333 -16.69 -13.58 23.70
N ASP A 334 -17.67 -12.72 23.47
CA ASP A 334 -17.51 -11.48 22.76
C ASP A 334 -16.50 -10.50 23.41
N ASP A 335 -16.19 -10.68 24.71
CA ASP A 335 -15.25 -9.85 25.45
C ASP A 335 -13.78 -10.24 25.19
N HIS A 336 -13.51 -11.48 24.78
CA HIS A 336 -12.16 -11.93 24.39
C HIS A 336 -11.71 -11.38 23.02
N LEU A 337 -12.65 -11.16 22.09
CA LEU A 337 -12.34 -10.42 20.84
C LEU A 337 -12.03 -8.94 21.12
N ALA A 338 -12.63 -8.36 22.16
CA ALA A 338 -12.28 -7.02 22.64
C ALA A 338 -10.91 -6.99 23.33
N GLY A 339 -10.49 -8.09 23.99
CA GLY A 339 -9.16 -8.24 24.59
C GLY A 339 -8.02 -8.29 23.58
N LEU A 340 -8.25 -8.86 22.38
CA LEU A 340 -7.32 -8.81 21.26
C LEU A 340 -7.01 -7.38 20.79
N GLN A 341 -8.00 -6.49 20.89
CA GLN A 341 -7.83 -5.07 20.55
C GLN A 341 -7.14 -4.28 21.66
N VAL A 342 -7.38 -4.64 22.94
CA VAL A 342 -6.78 -3.98 24.09
C VAL A 342 -5.28 -4.25 24.19
N ALA A 343 -4.80 -5.43 23.84
CA ALA A 343 -3.36 -5.72 23.79
C ALA A 343 -2.63 -4.83 22.77
N HIS A 344 -3.25 -4.60 21.62
CA HIS A 344 -2.72 -3.69 20.59
C HIS A 344 -2.73 -2.21 21.05
N ASP A 345 -3.68 -1.82 21.89
CA ASP A 345 -3.87 -0.41 22.30
C ASP A 345 -3.00 -0.02 23.51
N LEU A 346 -2.64 -0.97 24.37
CA LEU A 346 -1.72 -0.74 25.51
C LEU A 346 -0.27 -0.49 25.05
N GLU A 347 0.14 -1.02 23.91
CA GLU A 347 1.45 -0.74 23.31
C GLU A 347 1.47 0.59 22.54
N ALA A 348 0.36 1.00 21.95
CA ALA A 348 0.26 2.29 21.23
C ALA A 348 0.36 3.51 22.17
N GLU A 349 0.02 3.37 23.43
CA GLU A 349 0.15 4.44 24.45
C GLU A 349 1.54 4.52 25.10
N GLY A 350 2.39 3.51 24.90
CA GLY A 350 3.74 3.43 25.50
C GLY A 350 4.91 3.84 24.60
N LEU A 351 4.69 4.12 23.35
CA LEU A 351 5.75 4.47 22.39
C LEU A 351 5.91 5.98 22.19
N GLU A 352 6.35 6.70 23.23
CA GLU A 352 7.15 7.91 23.04
C GLU A 352 8.58 7.53 22.65
N HIS A 353 8.96 7.79 21.39
CA HIS A 353 10.31 7.97 20.85
C HIS A 353 11.45 7.09 21.39
N GLY A 354 11.77 6.03 20.67
CA GLY A 354 13.07 5.39 20.83
C GLY A 354 13.24 4.05 20.10
N ALA A 355 14.01 4.11 19.01
CA ALA A 355 14.73 2.98 18.41
C ALA A 355 13.93 1.85 17.76
N LEU A 356 13.84 1.94 16.44
CA LEU A 356 13.71 0.81 15.51
C LEU A 356 14.92 -0.11 15.64
N ALA A 357 14.80 -1.18 16.38
CA ALA A 357 15.66 -2.37 16.28
C ALA A 357 14.93 -3.54 16.96
N ASP A 358 14.78 -4.63 16.20
CA ASP A 358 14.23 -5.96 16.52
C ASP A 358 12.77 -6.20 16.11
N ASP A 359 12.49 -6.16 14.81
CA ASP A 359 11.25 -6.62 14.19
C ASP A 359 11.22 -8.16 14.12
N ALA A 360 11.03 -8.83 15.25
CA ALA A 360 10.61 -10.22 15.28
C ALA A 360 9.13 -10.30 15.66
N PRO A 361 8.30 -11.12 14.97
CA PRO A 361 6.89 -11.29 15.33
C PRO A 361 6.77 -11.81 16.77
N VAL A 362 5.97 -11.15 17.61
CA VAL A 362 5.73 -11.54 19.00
C VAL A 362 4.58 -12.55 19.08
N VAL A 363 4.81 -13.65 19.81
CA VAL A 363 3.80 -14.70 20.04
C VAL A 363 3.36 -14.62 21.51
N LEU A 364 2.09 -14.28 21.74
CA LEU A 364 1.48 -14.35 23.07
C LEU A 364 0.69 -15.65 23.23
N ALA A 365 1.02 -16.41 24.28
CA ALA A 365 0.29 -17.62 24.66
C ALA A 365 -0.56 -17.34 25.89
N ALA A 366 -1.88 -17.48 25.79
CA ALA A 366 -2.78 -17.48 26.95
C ALA A 366 -3.29 -18.90 27.24
N ARG A 367 -3.19 -19.36 28.50
CA ARG A 367 -3.86 -20.56 29.00
C ARG A 367 -5.22 -20.16 29.56
N GLY A 368 -6.28 -20.74 29.05
CA GLY A 368 -7.60 -20.65 29.69
C GLY A 368 -7.60 -21.33 31.07
N PRO A 369 -8.51 -20.95 31.99
CA PRO A 369 -8.63 -21.59 33.28
C PRO A 369 -8.97 -23.07 33.12
N ALA A 370 -8.32 -23.92 33.91
CA ALA A 370 -8.66 -25.34 33.97
C ALA A 370 -10.14 -25.50 34.37
N ALA A 371 -10.86 -26.32 33.63
CA ALA A 371 -12.22 -26.66 33.98
C ALA A 371 -12.30 -27.28 35.40
N PRO A 372 -13.40 -27.04 36.14
CA PRO A 372 -13.56 -27.53 37.49
C PRO A 372 -13.60 -29.04 37.59
#